data_f4db9b7f61e173812e5faeb1bf2b2b0f
#
_entry.id   f4db9b7f61e173812e5faeb1bf2b2b0f
#
_cell.length_a   1.000
_cell.length_b   1.000
_cell.length_c   1.000
_cell.angle_alpha   90.00
_cell.angle_beta   90.00
_cell.angle_gamma   90.00
#
_symmetry.space_group_name_H-M   'P 1'
#
loop_
_entity.id
_entity.type
_entity.pdbx_description
1 polymer ?
#
loop_
_entity_poly.entity_id
_entity_poly.type
_entity_poly.pdbx_seq_one_letter_code
_entity_poly.pdbx_strand_id
1 'polypeptide(L)'
;MRLLADFRIIKLNTKREPRFYAWLSFDGDEFGQKICDGSPLIVQVRNSLKQGYNPSKFNRDNCTTGYFLKKWAAPDLTFRKDGGYNYRSVPTPFIRLAELYLSLAECHAALGEQQPALDNLNEVRERAGISAIGAKDLNEMPLMDWIRNERFVELFAEGHRYYDARRWMIAPQLFKAGVREGLNAIEKENPTFEEFNRRTKVDQPFQWDDRMYLLPVNASEIYNNPHLKQAPKY
;
A
#
# COMPACT_ATOMS: atom_id res chain seq x y z
N MET A 1 6.30 -33.51 -0.61
CA MET A 1 6.71 -33.09 0.74
C MET A 1 6.80 -31.57 0.80
N ARG A 2 5.62 -30.93 0.69
CA ARG A 2 5.43 -29.46 0.48
C ARG A 2 4.95 -28.72 1.75
N LEU A 3 5.07 -29.30 2.95
CA LEU A 3 3.94 -29.15 3.85
C LEU A 3 4.17 -28.49 5.21
N LEU A 4 5.37 -28.17 5.67
CA LEU A 4 5.51 -27.62 7.04
C LEU A 4 6.03 -26.17 7.09
N ALA A 5 6.93 -25.79 6.20
CA ALA A 5 7.40 -24.41 6.15
C ALA A 5 6.32 -23.46 5.57
N ASP A 6 5.58 -23.92 4.54
CA ASP A 6 4.52 -23.17 3.90
C ASP A 6 3.31 -22.93 4.81
N PHE A 7 2.99 -23.86 5.68
CA PHE A 7 1.79 -23.79 6.53
C PHE A 7 1.84 -22.63 7.55
N ARG A 8 3.02 -22.26 8.06
CA ARG A 8 3.16 -21.16 9.04
C ARG A 8 3.06 -19.80 8.37
N ILE A 9 3.65 -19.63 7.19
CA ILE A 9 3.57 -18.40 6.39
C ILE A 9 2.15 -18.17 5.89
N ILE A 10 1.52 -19.21 5.38
CA ILE A 10 0.12 -19.21 4.98
C ILE A 10 -0.75 -18.76 6.16
N LYS A 11 -0.50 -19.21 7.38
CA LYS A 11 -1.29 -18.86 8.55
C LYS A 11 -1.23 -17.37 8.90
N LEU A 12 -0.08 -16.70 8.71
CA LEU A 12 0.07 -15.27 8.94
C LEU A 12 -0.75 -14.44 7.93
N ASN A 13 -0.80 -14.90 6.68
CA ASN A 13 -1.46 -14.21 5.58
C ASN A 13 -2.82 -14.82 5.21
N THR A 14 -3.33 -15.79 5.98
CA THR A 14 -4.68 -16.36 5.79
C THR A 14 -5.75 -15.47 6.42
N LYS A 15 -6.97 -15.60 5.93
CA LYS A 15 -8.15 -14.85 6.43
C LYS A 15 -7.99 -13.33 6.33
N ARG A 16 -7.27 -12.87 5.34
CA ARG A 16 -7.24 -11.46 4.96
C ARG A 16 -8.39 -11.15 4.01
N GLU A 17 -8.75 -9.89 3.89
CA GLU A 17 -9.74 -9.44 2.91
C GLU A 17 -9.28 -9.72 1.47
N PRO A 18 -10.20 -9.83 0.48
CA PRO A 18 -9.85 -10.18 -0.90
C PRO A 18 -8.82 -9.25 -1.53
N ARG A 19 -8.85 -7.96 -1.22
CA ARG A 19 -7.90 -6.96 -1.74
C ARG A 19 -6.45 -7.22 -1.32
N PHE A 20 -6.24 -7.83 -0.14
CA PHE A 20 -4.90 -8.22 0.29
C PHE A 20 -4.23 -9.13 -0.74
N TYR A 21 -4.93 -10.17 -1.19
CA TYR A 21 -4.41 -11.13 -2.17
C TYR A 21 -4.36 -10.58 -3.60
N ALA A 22 -5.25 -9.66 -3.92
CA ALA A 22 -5.27 -9.02 -5.23
C ALA A 22 -4.16 -7.96 -5.40
N TRP A 23 -3.74 -7.31 -4.32
CA TRP A 23 -2.87 -6.13 -4.37
C TRP A 23 -1.48 -6.32 -3.80
N LEU A 24 -1.28 -7.35 -2.99
CA LEU A 24 0.00 -7.66 -2.36
C LEU A 24 0.45 -9.07 -2.70
N SER A 25 1.75 -9.23 -2.84
CA SER A 25 2.40 -10.53 -2.92
C SER A 25 3.39 -10.69 -1.78
N PHE A 26 3.54 -11.91 -1.28
CA PHE A 26 4.29 -12.24 -0.08
C PHE A 26 5.05 -13.56 -0.24
N ASP A 27 5.86 -13.94 0.73
CA ASP A 27 6.62 -15.19 0.70
C ASP A 27 5.70 -16.41 0.60
N GLY A 28 5.85 -17.19 -0.46
CA GLY A 28 5.01 -18.35 -0.79
C GLY A 28 3.81 -18.05 -1.70
N ASP A 29 3.54 -16.79 -2.04
CA ASP A 29 2.45 -16.42 -2.97
C ASP A 29 2.79 -16.71 -4.43
N GLU A 30 1.77 -16.90 -5.24
CA GLU A 30 1.86 -17.06 -6.70
C GLU A 30 1.79 -15.69 -7.38
N PHE A 31 2.81 -15.36 -8.14
CA PHE A 31 2.91 -14.07 -8.84
C PHE A 31 3.27 -14.25 -10.32
N GLY A 32 2.27 -14.21 -11.18
CA GLY A 32 2.46 -14.45 -12.61
C GLY A 32 2.82 -15.91 -12.94
N GLN A 33 3.15 -16.18 -14.19
CA GLN A 33 3.47 -17.50 -14.71
C GLN A 33 4.83 -17.55 -15.39
N LYS A 34 5.47 -18.71 -15.35
CA LYS A 34 6.71 -18.95 -16.12
C LYS A 34 6.35 -19.38 -17.54
N ILE A 35 6.94 -18.71 -18.53
CA ILE A 35 6.75 -19.07 -19.95
C ILE A 35 7.16 -20.51 -20.26
N CYS A 36 8.19 -21.01 -19.58
CA CYS A 36 8.79 -22.31 -19.93
C CYS A 36 7.86 -23.52 -19.72
N ASP A 37 6.94 -23.43 -18.76
CA ASP A 37 6.10 -24.56 -18.35
C ASP A 37 4.69 -24.15 -17.88
N GLY A 38 4.37 -22.87 -17.93
CA GLY A 38 3.08 -22.34 -17.46
C GLY A 38 2.87 -22.41 -15.94
N SER A 39 3.85 -22.91 -15.17
CA SER A 39 3.74 -22.97 -13.72
C SER A 39 3.78 -21.57 -13.10
N PRO A 40 3.10 -21.34 -11.96
CA PRO A 40 3.20 -20.06 -11.28
C PRO A 40 4.61 -19.76 -10.80
N LEU A 41 5.00 -18.49 -10.82
CA LEU A 41 6.20 -18.04 -10.11
C LEU A 41 5.87 -17.94 -8.62
N ILE A 42 6.52 -18.75 -7.82
CA ILE A 42 6.39 -18.69 -6.36
C ILE A 42 7.37 -17.65 -5.83
N VAL A 43 6.84 -16.65 -5.13
CA VAL A 43 7.62 -15.59 -4.47
C VAL A 43 8.37 -16.16 -3.26
N GLN A 44 9.67 -15.90 -3.16
CA GLN A 44 10.53 -16.42 -2.09
C GLN A 44 11.32 -15.26 -1.45
N VAL A 45 10.65 -14.47 -0.61
CA VAL A 45 11.25 -13.26 0.00
C VAL A 45 12.31 -13.60 1.04
N ARG A 46 12.30 -14.82 1.59
CA ARG A 46 13.34 -15.28 2.52
C ARG A 46 14.58 -15.87 1.84
N ASN A 47 14.56 -16.01 0.53
CA ASN A 47 15.65 -16.62 -0.22
C ASN A 47 16.48 -15.54 -0.93
N SER A 48 17.72 -15.33 -0.50
CA SER A 48 18.63 -14.32 -1.05
C SER A 48 18.99 -14.53 -2.52
N LEU A 49 18.92 -15.78 -3.01
CA LEU A 49 19.12 -16.12 -4.43
C LEU A 49 17.87 -15.86 -5.28
N LYS A 50 16.74 -15.51 -4.64
CA LYS A 50 15.46 -15.17 -5.29
C LYS A 50 15.09 -13.73 -4.99
N GLN A 51 13.91 -13.49 -4.41
CA GLN A 51 13.43 -12.13 -4.11
C GLN A 51 13.85 -11.63 -2.71
N GLY A 52 14.60 -12.43 -1.96
CA GLY A 52 15.07 -12.07 -0.62
C GLY A 52 16.21 -11.06 -0.63
N TYR A 53 16.51 -10.56 0.57
CA TYR A 53 17.62 -9.65 0.78
C TYR A 53 18.97 -10.29 0.40
N ASN A 54 19.77 -9.53 -0.31
CA ASN A 54 21.13 -9.89 -0.67
C ASN A 54 21.96 -8.61 -0.74
N PRO A 55 23.03 -8.46 0.06
CA PRO A 55 23.85 -7.25 0.08
C PRO A 55 24.57 -6.97 -1.24
N SER A 56 24.74 -7.99 -2.10
CA SER A 56 25.33 -7.84 -3.42
C SER A 56 24.36 -7.29 -4.47
N LYS A 57 23.05 -7.22 -4.17
CA LYS A 57 22.05 -6.58 -5.02
C LYS A 57 22.02 -5.08 -4.81
N PHE A 58 21.61 -4.33 -5.84
CA PHE A 58 21.26 -2.93 -5.65
C PHE A 58 20.14 -2.80 -4.62
N ASN A 59 20.17 -1.74 -3.80
CA ASN A 59 19.14 -1.51 -2.78
C ASN A 59 17.71 -1.54 -3.33
N ARG A 60 17.48 -1.06 -4.56
CA ARG A 60 16.18 -1.08 -5.24
C ARG A 60 15.66 -2.49 -5.53
N ASP A 61 16.53 -3.49 -5.58
CA ASP A 61 16.19 -4.86 -5.95
C ASP A 61 15.95 -5.75 -4.72
N ASN A 62 16.08 -5.16 -3.52
CA ASN A 62 15.83 -5.83 -2.24
C ASN A 62 14.43 -5.52 -1.73
N CYS A 63 13.70 -6.55 -1.29
CA CYS A 63 12.44 -6.38 -0.58
C CYS A 63 12.70 -5.94 0.85
N THR A 64 12.31 -4.72 1.21
CA THR A 64 12.57 -4.15 2.54
C THR A 64 11.44 -4.38 3.55
N THR A 65 10.24 -4.73 3.09
CA THR A 65 9.05 -4.86 3.94
C THR A 65 8.52 -6.28 4.09
N GLY A 66 9.02 -7.21 3.27
CA GLY A 66 8.50 -8.58 3.18
C GLY A 66 7.31 -8.74 2.24
N TYR A 67 6.85 -7.67 1.59
CA TYR A 67 5.72 -7.66 0.67
C TYR A 67 6.05 -6.93 -0.62
N PHE A 68 5.47 -7.38 -1.72
CA PHE A 68 5.53 -6.72 -3.02
C PHE A 68 4.19 -6.15 -3.42
N LEU A 69 4.21 -5.05 -4.17
CA LEU A 69 3.03 -4.47 -4.78
C LEU A 69 2.62 -5.29 -6.01
N LYS A 70 1.36 -5.76 -6.02
CA LYS A 70 0.76 -6.54 -7.10
C LYS A 70 -0.34 -5.78 -7.83
N LYS A 71 -0.91 -4.75 -7.21
CA LYS A 71 -2.08 -4.00 -7.68
C LYS A 71 -1.95 -3.47 -9.12
N TRP A 72 -0.73 -3.12 -9.55
CA TRP A 72 -0.45 -2.59 -10.89
C TRP A 72 0.13 -3.63 -11.86
N ALA A 73 0.26 -4.88 -11.42
CA ALA A 73 0.72 -5.94 -12.30
C ALA A 73 -0.41 -6.40 -13.22
N ALA A 74 -0.08 -6.62 -14.51
CA ALA A 74 -1.02 -7.22 -15.43
C ALA A 74 -1.35 -8.66 -14.99
N PRO A 75 -2.62 -9.09 -15.03
CA PRO A 75 -3.02 -10.45 -14.62
C PRO A 75 -2.34 -11.56 -15.44
N ASP A 76 -1.97 -11.25 -16.67
CA ASP A 76 -1.30 -12.13 -17.63
C ASP A 76 0.22 -11.97 -17.67
N LEU A 77 0.80 -11.40 -16.61
CA LEU A 77 2.26 -11.27 -16.45
C LEU A 77 2.94 -12.64 -16.55
N THR A 78 3.92 -12.74 -17.43
CA THR A 78 4.73 -13.97 -17.60
C THR A 78 6.21 -13.69 -17.47
N PHE A 79 6.95 -14.66 -16.91
CA PHE A 79 8.38 -14.57 -16.69
C PHE A 79 9.16 -15.48 -17.64
N ARG A 80 10.20 -14.94 -18.28
CA ARG A 80 11.10 -15.66 -19.19
C ARG A 80 12.22 -16.35 -18.43
N LYS A 81 12.85 -17.34 -19.10
CA LYS A 81 14.00 -18.09 -18.52
C LYS A 81 15.22 -17.19 -18.25
N ASP A 82 15.39 -16.12 -19.03
CA ASP A 82 16.49 -15.16 -18.90
C ASP A 82 16.30 -14.14 -17.75
N GLY A 83 15.25 -14.29 -16.95
CA GLY A 83 14.89 -13.36 -15.88
C GLY A 83 14.08 -12.15 -16.34
N GLY A 84 13.86 -12.01 -17.65
CA GLY A 84 12.96 -11.00 -18.17
C GLY A 84 11.48 -11.35 -17.96
N TYR A 85 10.62 -10.42 -18.30
CA TYR A 85 9.19 -10.61 -18.20
C TYR A 85 8.47 -10.01 -19.41
N ASN A 86 7.28 -10.55 -19.69
CA ASN A 86 6.36 -10.00 -20.67
C ASN A 86 5.11 -9.54 -19.93
N TYR A 87 4.65 -8.37 -20.26
CA TYR A 87 3.39 -7.81 -19.78
C TYR A 87 2.74 -6.99 -20.87
N ARG A 88 1.44 -6.90 -20.83
CA ARG A 88 0.72 -5.92 -21.64
C ARG A 88 0.63 -4.59 -20.88
N SER A 89 0.54 -3.51 -21.62
CA SER A 89 0.23 -2.21 -21.02
C SER A 89 -1.15 -2.25 -20.35
N VAL A 90 -1.20 -1.85 -19.10
CA VAL A 90 -2.44 -1.70 -18.34
C VAL A 90 -2.71 -0.21 -18.16
N PRO A 91 -3.88 0.29 -18.56
CA PRO A 91 -4.23 1.69 -18.34
C PRO A 91 -4.19 2.03 -16.84
N THR A 92 -3.49 3.09 -16.50
CA THR A 92 -3.47 3.61 -15.13
C THR A 92 -4.61 4.61 -14.98
N PRO A 93 -5.66 4.33 -14.19
CA PRO A 93 -6.73 5.27 -13.96
C PRO A 93 -6.24 6.45 -13.13
N PHE A 94 -6.55 7.66 -13.55
CA PHE A 94 -6.32 8.89 -12.79
C PHE A 94 -7.36 9.07 -11.69
N ILE A 95 -8.61 8.77 -12.00
CA ILE A 95 -9.76 8.86 -11.11
C ILE A 95 -10.57 7.58 -11.29
N ARG A 96 -11.02 6.98 -10.20
CA ARG A 96 -11.93 5.84 -10.23
C ARG A 96 -13.15 6.09 -9.35
N LEU A 97 -14.24 5.41 -9.68
CA LEU A 97 -15.51 5.58 -9.00
C LEU A 97 -15.44 5.37 -7.48
N ALA A 98 -14.57 4.46 -7.01
CA ALA A 98 -14.36 4.26 -5.57
C ALA A 98 -13.86 5.51 -4.85
N GLU A 99 -13.04 6.35 -5.51
CA GLU A 99 -12.62 7.64 -4.94
C GLU A 99 -13.80 8.57 -4.76
N LEU A 100 -14.71 8.62 -5.75
CA LEU A 100 -15.90 9.48 -5.69
C LEU A 100 -16.87 9.04 -4.59
N TYR A 101 -17.16 7.74 -4.46
CA TYR A 101 -17.96 7.21 -3.37
C TYR A 101 -17.36 7.53 -2.00
N LEU A 102 -16.06 7.31 -1.82
CA LEU A 102 -15.40 7.61 -0.55
C LEU A 102 -15.31 9.11 -0.25
N SER A 103 -15.24 9.95 -1.28
CA SER A 103 -15.31 11.40 -1.12
C SER A 103 -16.71 11.86 -0.74
N LEU A 104 -17.75 11.30 -1.34
CA LEU A 104 -19.14 11.55 -0.96
C LEU A 104 -19.41 11.08 0.48
N ALA A 105 -18.95 9.87 0.85
CA ALA A 105 -19.07 9.37 2.21
C ALA A 105 -18.43 10.33 3.23
N GLU A 106 -17.27 10.86 2.93
CA GLU A 106 -16.58 11.84 3.80
C GLU A 106 -17.34 13.15 3.91
N CYS A 107 -17.88 13.67 2.80
CA CYS A 107 -18.69 14.88 2.78
C CYS A 107 -19.98 14.71 3.61
N HIS A 108 -20.73 13.64 3.38
CA HIS A 108 -21.94 13.34 4.15
C HIS A 108 -21.64 13.16 5.65
N ALA A 109 -20.57 12.45 6.00
CA ALA A 109 -20.17 12.31 7.38
C ALA A 109 -19.82 13.66 8.05
N ALA A 110 -19.15 14.55 7.31
CA ALA A 110 -18.83 15.89 7.81
C ALA A 110 -20.06 16.78 7.99
N LEU A 111 -21.13 16.56 7.21
CA LEU A 111 -22.42 17.24 7.34
C LEU A 111 -23.33 16.61 8.41
N GLY A 112 -22.90 15.50 9.04
CA GLY A 112 -23.72 14.78 10.02
C GLY A 112 -24.79 13.87 9.40
N GLU A 113 -24.73 13.63 8.08
CA GLU A 113 -25.66 12.81 7.32
C GLU A 113 -25.20 11.34 7.35
N GLN A 114 -25.44 10.66 8.48
CA GLN A 114 -24.88 9.34 8.75
C GLN A 114 -25.28 8.28 7.72
N GLN A 115 -26.57 8.18 7.35
CA GLN A 115 -27.02 7.12 6.43
C GLN A 115 -26.46 7.29 5.02
N PRO A 116 -26.52 8.47 4.37
CA PRO A 116 -25.86 8.67 3.09
C PRO A 116 -24.35 8.41 3.13
N ALA A 117 -23.68 8.72 4.22
CA ALA A 117 -22.26 8.41 4.37
C ALA A 117 -22.00 6.90 4.42
N LEU A 118 -22.81 6.14 5.15
CA LEU A 118 -22.73 4.68 5.20
C LEU A 118 -23.04 4.05 3.85
N ASP A 119 -24.05 4.52 3.14
CA ASP A 119 -24.44 3.98 1.84
C ASP A 119 -23.26 4.09 0.86
N ASN A 120 -22.64 5.27 0.76
CA ASN A 120 -21.50 5.47 -0.12
C ASN A 120 -20.24 4.68 0.31
N LEU A 121 -19.99 4.56 1.61
CA LEU A 121 -18.89 3.73 2.14
C LEU A 121 -19.10 2.26 1.79
N ASN A 122 -20.31 1.77 1.96
CA ASN A 122 -20.65 0.37 1.80
C ASN A 122 -20.65 -0.08 0.32
N GLU A 123 -20.95 0.79 -0.62
CA GLU A 123 -20.78 0.50 -2.06
C GLU A 123 -19.36 0.03 -2.38
N VAL A 124 -18.35 0.68 -1.79
CA VAL A 124 -16.95 0.29 -1.99
C VAL A 124 -16.62 -1.03 -1.28
N ARG A 125 -17.14 -1.22 -0.08
CA ARG A 125 -16.90 -2.41 0.75
C ARG A 125 -17.55 -3.66 0.16
N GLU A 126 -18.79 -3.55 -0.27
CA GLU A 126 -19.52 -4.66 -0.91
C GLU A 126 -18.84 -5.10 -2.21
N ARG A 127 -18.46 -4.14 -3.07
CA ARG A 127 -17.65 -4.45 -4.25
C ARG A 127 -16.35 -5.16 -3.91
N ALA A 128 -15.71 -4.82 -2.79
CA ALA A 128 -14.47 -5.46 -2.32
C ALA A 128 -14.71 -6.85 -1.68
N GLY A 129 -15.97 -7.28 -1.53
CA GLY A 129 -16.33 -8.56 -0.92
C GLY A 129 -16.14 -8.59 0.60
N ILE A 130 -16.27 -7.44 1.26
CA ILE A 130 -16.18 -7.31 2.73
C ILE A 130 -17.50 -6.79 3.30
N SER A 131 -17.73 -7.10 4.58
CA SER A 131 -18.99 -6.74 5.24
C SER A 131 -19.22 -5.23 5.25
N ALA A 132 -20.47 -4.84 5.03
CA ALA A 132 -20.93 -3.47 5.21
C ALA A 132 -20.75 -3.01 6.67
N ILE A 133 -20.52 -1.72 6.86
CA ILE A 133 -20.51 -1.06 8.16
C ILE A 133 -21.94 -0.71 8.54
N GLY A 134 -22.35 -1.07 9.74
CA GLY A 134 -23.65 -0.76 10.30
C GLY A 134 -23.56 -0.06 11.65
N ALA A 135 -24.71 0.20 12.26
CA ALA A 135 -24.81 0.94 13.53
C ALA A 135 -23.99 0.32 14.68
N LYS A 136 -23.81 -1.00 14.68
CA LYS A 136 -23.01 -1.68 15.72
C LYS A 136 -21.52 -1.35 15.60
N ASP A 137 -21.02 -1.28 14.37
CA ASP A 137 -19.62 -1.01 14.10
C ASP A 137 -19.23 0.42 14.49
N LEU A 138 -20.19 1.34 14.46
CA LEU A 138 -19.98 2.74 14.89
C LEU A 138 -19.74 2.89 16.40
N ASN A 139 -20.05 1.87 17.19
CA ASN A 139 -19.67 1.82 18.61
C ASN A 139 -18.18 1.49 18.80
N GLU A 140 -17.57 0.82 17.81
CA GLU A 140 -16.14 0.43 17.86
C GLU A 140 -15.24 1.57 17.35
N MET A 141 -15.68 2.26 16.31
CA MET A 141 -14.91 3.34 15.69
C MET A 141 -15.84 4.40 15.08
N PRO A 142 -15.52 5.71 15.20
CA PRO A 142 -16.30 6.78 14.57
C PRO A 142 -16.42 6.60 13.05
N LEU A 143 -17.56 6.97 12.48
CA LEU A 143 -17.83 6.85 11.03
C LEU A 143 -16.75 7.49 10.16
N MET A 144 -16.28 8.68 10.53
CA MET A 144 -15.22 9.36 9.79
C MET A 144 -13.92 8.54 9.75
N ASP A 145 -13.60 7.83 10.82
CA ASP A 145 -12.38 7.00 10.89
C ASP A 145 -12.55 5.71 10.10
N TRP A 146 -13.76 5.13 10.03
CA TRP A 146 -14.10 4.05 9.09
C TRP A 146 -13.88 4.49 7.65
N ILE A 147 -14.36 5.66 7.26
CA ILE A 147 -14.19 6.22 5.91
C ILE A 147 -12.71 6.47 5.61
N ARG A 148 -11.97 7.06 6.52
CA ARG A 148 -10.53 7.31 6.36
C ARG A 148 -9.72 6.02 6.23
N ASN A 149 -10.08 5.01 7.02
CA ASN A 149 -9.46 3.69 6.93
C ASN A 149 -9.77 3.01 5.58
N GLU A 150 -11.03 3.08 5.13
CA GLU A 150 -11.42 2.53 3.84
C GLU A 150 -10.70 3.24 2.68
N ARG A 151 -10.58 4.57 2.72
CA ARG A 151 -9.77 5.32 1.74
C ARG A 151 -8.32 4.85 1.74
N PHE A 152 -7.73 4.65 2.90
CA PHE A 152 -6.35 4.18 3.02
C PHE A 152 -6.13 2.81 2.37
N VAL A 153 -7.05 1.89 2.60
CA VAL A 153 -6.97 0.53 2.04
C VAL A 153 -7.34 0.53 0.56
N GLU A 154 -8.50 1.07 0.19
CA GLU A 154 -9.03 1.01 -1.18
C GLU A 154 -8.15 1.75 -2.19
N LEU A 155 -7.64 2.92 -1.81
CA LEU A 155 -6.80 3.76 -2.68
C LEU A 155 -5.30 3.51 -2.47
N PHE A 156 -4.95 2.35 -1.89
CA PHE A 156 -3.57 1.92 -1.70
C PHE A 156 -2.79 1.95 -3.02
N ALA A 157 -1.58 2.51 -2.98
CA ALA A 157 -0.67 2.68 -4.11
C ALA A 157 -1.20 3.57 -5.26
N GLU A 158 -2.21 4.41 -5.02
CA GLU A 158 -2.76 5.37 -6.00
C GLU A 158 -2.38 6.83 -5.70
N GLY A 159 -1.49 7.06 -4.74
CA GLY A 159 -0.99 8.40 -4.39
C GLY A 159 -1.87 9.18 -3.41
N HIS A 160 -3.10 8.77 -3.16
CA HIS A 160 -4.06 9.51 -2.34
C HIS A 160 -3.60 9.76 -0.91
N ARG A 161 -2.88 8.81 -0.28
CA ARG A 161 -2.41 8.93 1.10
C ARG A 161 -1.58 10.19 1.36
N TYR A 162 -0.80 10.60 0.36
CA TYR A 162 0.01 11.80 0.45
C TYR A 162 -0.85 13.08 0.63
N TYR A 163 -1.93 13.18 -0.12
CA TYR A 163 -2.86 14.31 -0.07
C TYR A 163 -3.81 14.20 1.12
N ASP A 164 -4.36 13.04 1.38
CA ASP A 164 -5.26 12.78 2.51
C ASP A 164 -4.61 13.10 3.85
N ALA A 165 -3.36 12.70 4.06
CA ALA A 165 -2.62 13.00 5.28
C ALA A 165 -2.43 14.52 5.49
N ARG A 166 -2.29 15.28 4.41
CA ARG A 166 -2.17 16.74 4.46
C ARG A 166 -3.50 17.41 4.74
N ARG A 167 -4.54 17.10 3.99
CA ARG A 167 -5.84 17.74 4.15
C ARG A 167 -6.53 17.41 5.48
N TRP A 168 -6.23 16.21 6.04
CA TRP A 168 -6.69 15.82 7.39
C TRP A 168 -5.78 16.32 8.52
N MET A 169 -4.69 17.01 8.22
CA MET A 169 -3.71 17.54 9.17
C MET A 169 -3.07 16.47 10.07
N ILE A 170 -2.93 15.23 9.57
CA ILE A 170 -2.35 14.09 10.29
C ILE A 170 -0.96 13.68 9.78
N ALA A 171 -0.40 14.45 8.87
CA ALA A 171 0.89 14.17 8.26
C ALA A 171 2.04 14.04 9.27
N PRO A 172 2.15 14.87 10.34
CA PRO A 172 3.20 14.71 11.36
C PRO A 172 3.18 13.36 12.07
N GLN A 173 2.01 12.75 12.23
CA GLN A 173 1.87 11.44 12.87
C GLN A 173 2.27 10.30 11.94
N LEU A 174 2.06 10.46 10.64
CA LEU A 174 2.22 9.43 9.63
C LEU A 174 3.59 9.47 8.94
N PHE A 175 4.15 10.67 8.79
CA PHE A 175 5.38 10.91 8.03
C PHE A 175 6.54 11.28 8.94
N LYS A 176 6.67 10.60 10.07
CA LYS A 176 7.85 10.70 10.94
C LYS A 176 8.64 9.39 10.91
N ALA A 177 9.93 9.46 11.25
CA ALA A 177 10.79 8.28 11.35
C ALA A 177 10.26 7.29 12.40
N GLY A 178 10.47 6.01 12.15
CA GLY A 178 10.17 4.93 13.10
C GLY A 178 8.71 4.54 13.24
N VAL A 179 7.81 5.04 12.37
CA VAL A 179 6.38 4.67 12.42
C VAL A 179 6.01 3.54 11.46
N ARG A 180 6.86 3.27 10.47
CA ARG A 180 6.59 2.22 9.50
C ARG A 180 7.25 0.93 9.95
N GLU A 181 6.47 -0.13 9.88
CA GLU A 181 6.93 -1.47 10.23
C GLU A 181 6.71 -2.42 9.07
N GLY A 182 7.62 -3.36 8.94
CA GLY A 182 7.54 -4.47 8.00
C GLY A 182 7.94 -5.77 8.68
N LEU A 183 8.04 -6.82 7.88
CA LEU A 183 8.69 -8.03 8.30
C LEU A 183 10.21 -7.83 8.29
N ASN A 184 10.93 -8.63 9.05
CA ASN A 184 12.39 -8.54 9.14
C ASN A 184 13.06 -9.13 7.88
N ALA A 185 12.96 -8.39 6.78
CA ALA A 185 13.38 -8.85 5.47
C ALA A 185 14.87 -8.54 5.15
N ILE A 186 15.50 -7.58 5.86
CA ILE A 186 16.80 -7.03 5.49
C ILE A 186 17.93 -7.25 6.49
N GLU A 187 17.64 -7.69 7.72
CA GLU A 187 18.71 -7.86 8.73
C GLU A 187 19.61 -9.07 8.45
N LYS A 188 19.12 -10.05 7.72
CA LYS A 188 19.83 -11.32 7.50
C LYS A 188 19.45 -11.94 6.17
N GLU A 189 20.44 -12.49 5.47
CA GLU A 189 20.19 -13.36 4.33
C GLU A 189 19.58 -14.69 4.78
N ASN A 190 18.63 -15.20 4.01
CA ASN A 190 17.98 -16.49 4.27
C ASN A 190 17.49 -16.66 5.73
N PRO A 191 16.68 -15.73 6.25
CA PRO A 191 16.20 -15.80 7.62
C PRO A 191 15.30 -17.02 7.83
N THR A 192 15.27 -17.53 9.05
CA THR A 192 14.25 -18.49 9.46
C THR A 192 12.86 -17.87 9.41
N PHE A 193 11.82 -18.68 9.54
CA PHE A 193 10.46 -18.19 9.60
C PHE A 193 10.25 -17.22 10.78
N GLU A 194 10.75 -17.55 11.93
CA GLU A 194 10.63 -16.75 13.17
C GLU A 194 11.38 -15.44 13.06
N GLU A 195 12.60 -15.45 12.53
CA GLU A 195 13.39 -14.25 12.27
C GLU A 195 12.72 -13.32 11.28
N PHE A 196 12.19 -13.89 10.17
CA PHE A 196 11.53 -13.12 9.12
C PHE A 196 10.23 -12.46 9.58
N ASN A 197 9.44 -13.15 10.39
CA ASN A 197 8.12 -12.63 10.84
C ASN A 197 8.21 -11.67 12.04
N ARG A 198 9.39 -11.40 12.55
CA ARG A 198 9.58 -10.36 13.55
C ARG A 198 9.30 -8.98 12.93
N ARG A 199 8.46 -8.18 13.60
CA ARG A 199 8.21 -6.80 13.18
C ARG A 199 9.44 -5.94 13.42
N THR A 200 9.87 -5.21 12.41
CA THR A 200 10.99 -4.28 12.48
C THR A 200 10.62 -2.94 11.87
N LYS A 201 11.37 -1.90 12.26
CA LYS A 201 11.27 -0.59 11.62
C LYS A 201 11.93 -0.65 10.24
N VAL A 202 11.19 -0.27 9.21
CA VAL A 202 11.65 -0.32 7.81
C VAL A 202 11.76 1.07 7.18
N ASP A 203 11.60 2.09 8.01
CA ASP A 203 11.62 3.48 7.55
C ASP A 203 12.99 3.90 7.06
N GLN A 204 13.00 4.58 5.94
CA GLN A 204 14.05 5.54 5.63
C GLN A 204 13.98 6.70 6.65
N PRO A 205 15.11 7.36 6.99
CA PRO A 205 15.07 8.58 7.77
C PRO A 205 14.15 9.60 7.10
N PHE A 206 13.07 9.93 7.76
CA PHE A 206 12.09 10.90 7.27
C PHE A 206 11.76 11.87 8.39
N GLN A 207 11.83 13.16 8.08
CA GLN A 207 11.47 14.22 8.99
C GLN A 207 10.30 15.00 8.39
N TRP A 208 9.28 15.22 9.20
CA TRP A 208 8.19 16.10 8.86
C TRP A 208 8.48 17.50 9.40
N ASP A 209 8.27 18.48 8.55
CA ASP A 209 8.24 19.91 8.91
C ASP A 209 6.88 20.48 8.47
N ASP A 210 6.28 21.33 9.28
CA ASP A 210 4.95 21.88 9.00
C ASP A 210 4.86 22.70 7.71
N ARG A 211 5.97 23.27 7.22
CA ARG A 211 6.00 23.87 5.88
C ARG A 211 5.61 22.88 4.78
N MET A 212 5.84 21.58 5.00
CA MET A 212 5.54 20.52 4.03
C MET A 212 4.03 20.29 3.81
N TYR A 213 3.15 20.94 4.58
CA TYR A 213 1.72 20.98 4.24
C TYR A 213 1.46 21.69 2.92
N LEU A 214 2.27 22.68 2.58
CA LEU A 214 2.23 23.38 1.32
C LEU A 214 3.45 23.01 0.47
N LEU A 215 3.33 23.21 -0.83
CA LEU A 215 4.49 23.10 -1.71
C LEU A 215 5.11 24.51 -1.87
N PRO A 216 6.45 24.62 -1.99
CA PRO A 216 7.08 25.87 -2.30
C PRO A 216 6.70 26.31 -3.72
N VAL A 217 6.53 27.62 -3.90
CA VAL A 217 6.48 28.21 -5.24
C VAL A 217 7.87 28.15 -5.82
N ASN A 218 7.98 27.75 -7.09
CA ASN A 218 9.28 27.69 -7.76
C ASN A 218 9.94 29.10 -7.76
N ALA A 219 11.23 29.15 -7.45
CA ALA A 219 11.97 30.40 -7.40
C ALA A 219 11.92 31.18 -8.73
N SER A 220 11.91 30.50 -9.88
CA SER A 220 11.77 31.12 -11.19
C SER A 220 10.43 31.84 -11.36
N GLU A 221 9.34 31.26 -10.81
CA GLU A 221 8.01 31.89 -10.87
C GLU A 221 7.95 33.17 -10.04
N ILE A 222 8.55 33.14 -8.85
CA ILE A 222 8.65 34.34 -7.99
C ILE A 222 9.49 35.41 -8.67
N TYR A 223 10.60 35.02 -9.30
CA TYR A 223 11.46 35.95 -10.04
C TYR A 223 10.72 36.62 -11.21
N ASN A 224 9.94 35.84 -11.96
CA ASN A 224 9.20 36.31 -13.12
C ASN A 224 7.93 37.11 -12.75
N ASN A 225 7.39 36.90 -11.55
CA ASN A 225 6.19 37.59 -11.08
C ASN A 225 6.37 38.09 -9.63
N PRO A 226 6.78 39.37 -9.46
CA PRO A 226 7.02 39.97 -8.13
C PRO A 226 5.78 40.00 -7.20
N HIS A 227 4.58 39.77 -7.74
CA HIS A 227 3.35 39.71 -6.94
C HIS A 227 3.14 38.33 -6.28
N LEU A 228 3.86 37.33 -6.73
CA LEU A 228 3.84 36.00 -6.08
C LEU A 228 4.59 36.02 -4.75
N LYS A 229 3.97 35.47 -3.73
CA LYS A 229 4.60 35.27 -2.42
C LYS A 229 4.93 33.80 -2.23
N GLN A 230 6.08 33.57 -1.64
CA GLN A 230 6.47 32.19 -1.24
C GLN A 230 5.50 31.61 -0.22
N ALA A 231 5.33 30.30 -0.26
CA ALA A 231 4.60 29.58 0.77
C ALA A 231 5.24 29.82 2.16
N PRO A 232 4.43 29.88 3.23
CA PRO A 232 4.96 30.13 4.58
C PRO A 232 6.09 29.18 4.97
N LYS A 233 7.12 29.70 5.60
CA LYS A 233 8.29 28.94 6.08
C LYS A 233 9.25 28.39 4.99
N TYR A 234 9.10 28.79 3.73
CA TYR A 234 10.07 28.56 2.65
C TYR A 234 10.89 29.81 2.34
#